data_6c15e26a1d7389aebec23065942a9547
#
_entry.id   6c15e26a1d7389aebec23065942a9547
#
_cell.length_a   1.000
_cell.length_b   1.000
_cell.length_c   1.000
_cell.angle_alpha   90.00
_cell.angle_beta   90.00
_cell.angle_gamma   90.00
#
_symmetry.space_group_name_H-M   'P 1'
#
loop_
_entity.id
_entity.type
_entity.pdbx_description
1 polymer ?
#
loop_
_entity_poly.entity_id
_entity_poly.type
_entity_poly.pdbx_seq_one_letter_code
_entity_poly.pdbx_strand_id
1 'polypeptide(L)'
;MLELCLFDLDNTLVKTDDLKEVREASKNNYDPGHLAHLNALIRLNPLRRIYEQHFLKKLRAYFPQLKLGVFTRAPRSYAEAVLAWAYPDFDWDVIVAYEDVSPTKPYGSGVHKAMETVGAENLNHVALIGDNDIDVKAAYNAGCLVAVDKRSWPSHMLPEHWRAHDLIPDGIIESAQDVLDFIQDHLPFLPNLERLHEGGKLQRGMRYDKVGYWAVGDTRRYSISVAGRSVSNHKSVQLLRQAHALSDSIEDNKDSAAFPQPWLEAIRNFINVTFYTIFKQKDVVVTVVPHRPSRHPRLEQLLNQLDTYLAVHPIGKLTVTCVPNLLAYTAGVKSNHNEFLTRVQRFENVRDHLVVNRPELATARKAYLVIDDVVTTGASLIYAQKRLAEAGAPDVHLLGLGKNIGDLYTYA
;
A
#
# COMPACT_ATOMS: atom_id res chain seq x y z
N MET A 1 9.14 7.46 -18.19
CA MET A 1 10.25 7.94 -17.32
C MET A 1 9.70 9.10 -16.51
N LEU A 2 10.07 9.21 -15.23
CA LEU A 2 9.60 10.32 -14.39
C LEU A 2 10.13 11.67 -14.89
N GLU A 3 9.30 12.71 -14.75
CA GLU A 3 9.62 14.11 -15.04
C GLU A 3 9.99 14.88 -13.77
N LEU A 4 9.34 14.53 -12.64
CA LEU A 4 9.55 15.16 -11.35
C LEU A 4 9.62 14.11 -10.23
N CYS A 5 10.65 14.18 -9.39
CA CYS A 5 10.75 13.41 -8.15
C CYS A 5 10.85 14.38 -6.98
N LEU A 6 9.84 14.35 -6.11
CA LEU A 6 9.77 15.11 -4.87
C LEU A 6 10.20 14.25 -3.70
N PHE A 7 11.01 14.79 -2.83
CA PHE A 7 11.37 14.18 -1.56
C PHE A 7 10.72 14.94 -0.40
N ASP A 8 10.27 14.22 0.62
CA ASP A 8 10.08 14.85 1.92
C ASP A 8 11.44 15.23 2.52
N LEU A 9 11.46 16.17 3.45
CA LEU A 9 12.70 16.65 4.08
C LEU A 9 13.04 15.86 5.34
N ASP A 10 12.13 15.94 6.32
CA ASP A 10 12.34 15.44 7.68
C ASP A 10 12.25 13.90 7.68
N ASN A 11 13.29 13.23 8.16
CA ASN A 11 13.39 11.76 8.19
C ASN A 11 13.35 11.04 6.83
N THR A 12 13.33 11.81 5.73
CA THR A 12 13.50 11.29 4.36
C THR A 12 14.84 11.70 3.77
N LEU A 13 15.13 12.99 3.66
CA LEU A 13 16.44 13.48 3.23
C LEU A 13 17.42 13.62 4.40
N VAL A 14 16.93 14.07 5.56
CA VAL A 14 17.73 14.39 6.74
C VAL A 14 17.02 13.91 8.01
N LYS A 15 17.74 13.28 8.94
CA LYS A 15 17.24 12.89 10.28
C LYS A 15 17.10 14.14 11.16
N THR A 16 15.91 14.41 11.63
CA THR A 16 15.56 15.69 12.29
C THR A 16 14.64 15.55 13.51
N ASP A 17 14.50 14.35 14.08
CA ASP A 17 13.62 14.10 15.23
C ASP A 17 13.93 15.03 16.43
N ASP A 18 15.19 15.33 16.66
CA ASP A 18 15.68 16.21 17.72
C ASP A 18 15.56 17.71 17.39
N LEU A 19 15.15 18.08 16.17
CA LEU A 19 14.98 19.47 15.73
C LEU A 19 13.52 19.94 15.77
N LYS A 20 12.60 19.16 16.30
CA LYS A 20 11.16 19.45 16.28
C LYS A 20 10.81 20.82 16.85
N GLU A 21 11.35 21.17 18.01
CA GLU A 21 11.05 22.44 18.68
C GLU A 21 11.52 23.65 17.85
N VAL A 22 12.78 23.62 17.38
CA VAL A 22 13.32 24.71 16.57
C VAL A 22 12.64 24.80 15.20
N ARG A 23 12.20 23.68 14.62
CA ARG A 23 11.40 23.64 13.40
C ARG A 23 10.06 24.36 13.60
N GLU A 24 9.35 24.08 14.68
CA GLU A 24 8.07 24.75 15.00
C GLU A 24 8.27 26.26 15.22
N ALA A 25 9.38 26.67 15.86
CA ALA A 25 9.73 28.05 16.07
C ALA A 25 10.20 28.80 14.81
N SER A 26 10.48 28.08 13.72
CA SER A 26 10.95 28.66 12.46
C SER A 26 9.82 29.22 11.58
N LYS A 27 8.56 29.06 11.94
CA LYS A 27 7.42 29.49 11.14
C LYS A 27 7.44 31.03 10.95
N ASN A 28 7.59 31.49 9.70
CA ASN A 28 7.74 32.89 9.33
C ASN A 28 8.86 33.60 10.10
N ASN A 29 9.89 32.88 10.54
CA ASN A 29 10.97 33.41 11.37
C ASN A 29 12.31 33.39 10.62
N TYR A 30 12.74 34.55 10.19
CA TYR A 30 14.01 34.78 9.51
C TYR A 30 14.97 35.59 10.36
N ASP A 31 14.73 35.73 11.68
CA ASP A 31 15.62 36.41 12.61
C ASP A 31 17.04 35.83 12.54
N PRO A 32 18.08 36.63 12.37
CA PRO A 32 19.46 36.15 12.28
C PRO A 32 19.91 35.35 13.49
N GLY A 33 19.46 35.71 14.69
CA GLY A 33 19.76 34.99 15.93
C GLY A 33 19.11 33.60 15.95
N HIS A 34 17.84 33.51 15.50
CA HIS A 34 17.14 32.25 15.35
C HIS A 34 17.83 31.34 14.31
N LEU A 35 18.18 31.90 13.13
CA LEU A 35 18.86 31.13 12.09
C LEU A 35 20.26 30.67 12.53
N ALA A 36 21.01 31.50 13.29
CA ALA A 36 22.27 31.06 13.86
C ALA A 36 22.11 29.92 14.87
N HIS A 37 21.08 29.98 15.74
CA HIS A 37 20.76 28.93 16.68
C HIS A 37 20.37 27.63 15.95
N LEU A 38 19.47 27.69 14.95
CA LEU A 38 19.09 26.56 14.11
C LEU A 38 20.31 25.91 13.45
N ASN A 39 21.18 26.71 12.83
CA ASN A 39 22.40 26.22 12.20
C ASN A 39 23.35 25.53 13.19
N ALA A 40 23.44 26.05 14.43
CA ALA A 40 24.23 25.42 15.50
C ALA A 40 23.65 24.03 15.84
N LEU A 41 22.32 23.93 16.03
CA LEU A 41 21.66 22.67 16.35
C LEU A 41 21.79 21.62 15.23
N ILE A 42 21.64 22.02 13.98
CA ILE A 42 21.81 21.13 12.83
C ILE A 42 23.21 20.49 12.84
N ARG A 43 24.22 21.27 13.14
CA ARG A 43 25.65 20.84 13.14
C ARG A 43 26.04 19.94 14.31
N LEU A 44 25.24 19.84 15.37
CA LEU A 44 25.52 18.94 16.50
C LEU A 44 25.57 17.47 16.08
N ASN A 45 24.86 17.08 15.02
CA ASN A 45 24.90 15.73 14.51
C ASN A 45 25.34 15.72 13.02
N PRO A 46 26.60 15.44 12.71
CA PRO A 46 27.08 15.41 11.33
C PRO A 46 26.55 14.25 10.49
N LEU A 47 25.94 13.22 11.13
CA LEU A 47 25.43 12.01 10.48
C LEU A 47 23.92 12.09 10.17
N ARG A 48 23.36 13.30 10.03
CA ARG A 48 21.93 13.48 9.77
C ARG A 48 21.52 13.12 8.34
N ARG A 49 22.43 13.17 7.37
CA ARG A 49 22.11 12.87 5.97
C ARG A 49 21.67 11.41 5.81
N ILE A 50 20.49 11.20 5.27
CA ILE A 50 19.99 9.88 4.86
C ILE A 50 20.46 9.59 3.43
N TYR A 51 20.44 10.63 2.58
CA TYR A 51 21.08 10.61 1.26
C TYR A 51 22.33 11.47 1.28
N GLU A 52 23.43 10.90 0.83
CA GLU A 52 24.66 11.67 0.65
C GLU A 52 24.55 12.58 -0.58
N GLN A 53 25.17 13.76 -0.55
CA GLN A 53 25.11 14.72 -1.66
C GLN A 53 25.58 14.10 -2.99
N HIS A 54 26.60 13.25 -2.95
CA HIS A 54 27.10 12.57 -4.14
C HIS A 54 26.04 11.68 -4.79
N PHE A 55 25.13 11.09 -4.00
CA PHE A 55 24.02 10.29 -4.52
C PHE A 55 23.03 11.17 -5.31
N LEU A 56 22.65 12.33 -4.79
CA LEU A 56 21.76 13.26 -5.49
C LEU A 56 22.39 13.79 -6.79
N LYS A 57 23.70 14.09 -6.77
CA LYS A 57 24.46 14.44 -7.98
C LYS A 57 24.50 13.30 -8.99
N LYS A 58 24.69 12.07 -8.54
CA LYS A 58 24.64 10.87 -9.36
C LYS A 58 23.23 10.69 -9.98
N LEU A 59 22.17 10.86 -9.18
CA LEU A 59 20.78 10.76 -9.63
C LEU A 59 20.51 11.75 -10.78
N ARG A 60 20.92 13.02 -10.62
CA ARG A 60 20.80 14.03 -11.66
C ARG A 60 21.62 13.71 -12.92
N ALA A 61 22.79 13.12 -12.77
CA ALA A 61 23.62 12.71 -13.90
C ALA A 61 23.01 11.52 -14.69
N TYR A 62 22.39 10.57 -13.99
CA TYR A 62 21.70 9.42 -14.64
C TYR A 62 20.41 9.85 -15.34
N PHE A 63 19.69 10.81 -14.78
CA PHE A 63 18.40 11.29 -15.31
C PHE A 63 18.45 12.81 -15.54
N PRO A 64 19.14 13.30 -16.57
CA PRO A 64 19.38 14.73 -16.77
C PRO A 64 18.12 15.56 -17.04
N GLN A 65 17.01 14.91 -17.46
CA GLN A 65 15.73 15.60 -17.67
C GLN A 65 14.83 15.57 -16.42
N LEU A 66 15.15 14.74 -15.42
CA LEU A 66 14.38 14.62 -14.20
C LEU A 66 14.56 15.88 -13.35
N LYS A 67 13.45 16.50 -12.97
CA LYS A 67 13.42 17.56 -11.97
C LYS A 67 13.44 16.97 -10.56
N LEU A 68 14.29 17.49 -9.69
CA LEU A 68 14.41 17.05 -8.31
C LEU A 68 13.94 18.18 -7.37
N GLY A 69 12.96 17.87 -6.54
CA GLY A 69 12.39 18.86 -5.64
C GLY A 69 12.19 18.34 -4.22
N VAL A 70 11.81 19.27 -3.34
CA VAL A 70 11.45 19.00 -1.95
C VAL A 70 10.01 19.43 -1.72
N PHE A 71 9.21 18.56 -1.10
CA PHE A 71 7.88 18.91 -0.59
C PHE A 71 7.78 18.54 0.87
N THR A 72 7.72 19.55 1.74
CA THR A 72 7.75 19.35 3.20
C THR A 72 6.67 20.16 3.92
N ARG A 73 6.33 19.71 5.14
CA ARG A 73 5.51 20.47 6.10
C ARG A 73 6.34 21.43 6.97
N ALA A 74 7.64 21.37 6.84
CA ALA A 74 8.53 22.27 7.57
C ALA A 74 8.39 23.71 7.08
N PRO A 75 8.56 24.70 7.95
CA PRO A 75 8.64 26.10 7.55
C PRO A 75 9.79 26.37 6.56
N ARG A 76 9.60 27.34 5.66
CA ARG A 76 10.58 27.64 4.60
C ARG A 76 11.95 27.99 5.15
N SER A 77 12.03 28.85 6.17
CA SER A 77 13.31 29.25 6.77
C SER A 77 14.10 28.04 7.34
N TYR A 78 13.38 27.11 7.95
CA TYR A 78 13.96 25.85 8.43
C TYR A 78 14.40 24.96 7.26
N ALA A 79 13.53 24.75 6.28
CA ALA A 79 13.82 23.88 5.13
C ALA A 79 15.07 24.35 4.37
N GLU A 80 15.18 25.65 4.10
CA GLU A 80 16.33 26.26 3.43
C GLU A 80 17.61 26.09 4.24
N ALA A 81 17.59 26.32 5.56
CA ALA A 81 18.75 26.14 6.41
C ALA A 81 19.23 24.69 6.47
N VAL A 82 18.31 23.72 6.59
CA VAL A 82 18.63 22.27 6.60
C VAL A 82 19.20 21.84 5.26
N LEU A 83 18.58 22.25 4.15
CA LEU A 83 19.04 21.89 2.80
C LEU A 83 20.38 22.51 2.47
N ALA A 84 20.61 23.78 2.83
CA ALA A 84 21.90 24.46 2.63
C ALA A 84 23.03 23.79 3.42
N TRP A 85 22.74 23.30 4.63
CA TRP A 85 23.72 22.53 5.42
C TRP A 85 23.95 21.13 4.86
N ALA A 86 22.87 20.42 4.51
CA ALA A 86 22.97 19.03 4.07
C ALA A 86 23.54 18.91 2.65
N TYR A 87 23.17 19.83 1.76
CA TYR A 87 23.45 19.76 0.32
C TYR A 87 23.91 21.11 -0.24
N PRO A 88 25.04 21.67 0.25
CA PRO A 88 25.49 23.04 -0.07
C PRO A 88 25.78 23.27 -1.56
N ASP A 89 26.15 22.23 -2.31
CA ASP A 89 26.46 22.29 -3.74
C ASP A 89 25.44 21.53 -4.59
N PHE A 90 24.17 21.51 -4.16
CA PHE A 90 23.10 20.87 -4.90
C PHE A 90 21.92 21.83 -5.08
N ASP A 91 21.62 22.12 -6.35
CA ASP A 91 20.51 22.99 -6.72
C ASP A 91 19.22 22.19 -6.87
N TRP A 92 18.24 22.47 -6.03
CA TRP A 92 16.90 21.91 -6.15
C TRP A 92 16.11 22.66 -7.21
N ASP A 93 15.43 21.93 -8.11
CA ASP A 93 14.57 22.54 -9.14
C ASP A 93 13.33 23.21 -8.53
N VAL A 94 12.84 22.69 -7.39
CA VAL A 94 11.72 23.29 -6.64
C VAL A 94 11.77 22.88 -5.16
N ILE A 95 11.40 23.82 -4.28
CA ILE A 95 11.18 23.59 -2.86
C ILE A 95 9.77 24.10 -2.53
N VAL A 96 8.90 23.21 -2.04
CA VAL A 96 7.56 23.56 -1.54
C VAL A 96 7.54 23.32 -0.03
N ALA A 97 7.54 24.40 0.73
CA ALA A 97 7.51 24.43 2.18
C ALA A 97 6.09 24.67 2.72
N TYR A 98 5.95 24.74 4.03
CA TYR A 98 4.66 24.91 4.71
C TYR A 98 3.89 26.15 4.23
N GLU A 99 4.57 27.27 4.03
CA GLU A 99 3.96 28.55 3.69
C GLU A 99 3.53 28.67 2.22
N ASP A 100 4.04 27.81 1.36
CA ASP A 100 3.83 27.94 -0.09
C ASP A 100 2.47 27.44 -0.56
N VAL A 101 1.81 26.59 0.24
CA VAL A 101 0.51 25.99 -0.10
C VAL A 101 -0.40 25.88 1.12
N SER A 102 -1.70 26.06 0.88
CA SER A 102 -2.74 25.83 1.88
C SER A 102 -3.93 25.13 1.21
N PRO A 103 -4.27 23.92 1.61
CA PRO A 103 -3.63 23.08 2.65
C PRO A 103 -2.31 22.43 2.20
N THR A 104 -1.41 22.16 3.15
CA THR A 104 -0.20 21.36 2.92
C THR A 104 -0.51 19.85 3.10
N LYS A 105 0.53 18.96 3.12
CA LYS A 105 0.34 17.53 3.41
C LYS A 105 -0.57 17.32 4.64
N PRO A 106 -1.50 16.39 4.60
CA PRO A 106 -1.67 15.26 3.69
C PRO A 106 -2.40 15.55 2.36
N TYR A 107 -2.60 16.79 2.00
CA TYR A 107 -3.19 17.19 0.73
C TYR A 107 -2.14 17.29 -0.38
N GLY A 108 -2.59 17.06 -1.63
CA GLY A 108 -1.72 17.04 -2.80
C GLY A 108 -1.33 18.41 -3.38
N SER A 109 -1.78 19.51 -2.75
CA SER A 109 -1.58 20.88 -3.27
C SER A 109 -0.11 21.22 -3.55
N GLY A 110 0.81 20.70 -2.70
CA GLY A 110 2.24 20.93 -2.89
C GLY A 110 2.83 20.18 -4.07
N VAL A 111 2.29 19.01 -4.42
CA VAL A 111 2.69 18.29 -5.63
C VAL A 111 2.29 19.10 -6.87
N HIS A 112 1.04 19.56 -6.93
CA HIS A 112 0.56 20.39 -8.05
C HIS A 112 1.34 21.71 -8.17
N LYS A 113 1.66 22.37 -7.04
CA LYS A 113 2.49 23.56 -7.02
C LYS A 113 3.91 23.31 -7.56
N ALA A 114 4.50 22.19 -7.18
CA ALA A 114 5.81 21.79 -7.68
C ALA A 114 5.78 21.55 -9.19
N MET A 115 4.75 20.79 -9.68
CA MET A 115 4.56 20.55 -11.11
C MET A 115 4.44 21.86 -11.92
N GLU A 116 3.59 22.77 -11.45
CA GLU A 116 3.43 24.10 -12.06
C GLU A 116 4.77 24.85 -12.14
N THR A 117 5.59 24.81 -11.09
CA THR A 117 6.86 25.50 -10.99
C THR A 117 7.89 24.97 -11.99
N VAL A 118 7.94 23.64 -12.20
CA VAL A 118 8.93 23.01 -13.09
C VAL A 118 8.41 22.70 -14.50
N GLY A 119 7.11 22.95 -14.76
CA GLY A 119 6.48 22.70 -16.05
C GLY A 119 6.20 21.21 -16.32
N ALA A 120 6.00 20.38 -15.27
CA ALA A 120 5.58 19.00 -15.42
C ALA A 120 4.05 18.93 -15.59
N GLU A 121 3.56 18.16 -16.58
CA GLU A 121 2.13 18.14 -16.92
C GLU A 121 1.45 16.81 -16.59
N ASN A 122 2.20 15.71 -16.51
CA ASN A 122 1.63 14.37 -16.34
C ASN A 122 1.88 13.82 -14.93
N LEU A 123 0.81 13.67 -14.15
CA LEU A 123 0.85 13.10 -12.79
C LEU A 123 1.45 11.69 -12.74
N ASN A 124 1.27 10.88 -13.77
CA ASN A 124 1.86 9.54 -13.86
C ASN A 124 3.40 9.58 -14.00
N HIS A 125 3.97 10.74 -14.31
CA HIS A 125 5.42 10.98 -14.39
C HIS A 125 5.96 11.75 -13.18
N VAL A 126 5.17 11.85 -12.11
CA VAL A 126 5.57 12.49 -10.85
C VAL A 126 5.60 11.48 -9.73
N ALA A 127 6.64 11.52 -8.92
CA ALA A 127 6.76 10.70 -7.73
C ALA A 127 7.03 11.53 -6.48
N LEU A 128 6.43 11.12 -5.36
CA LEU A 128 6.76 11.62 -4.02
C LEU A 128 7.42 10.49 -3.22
N ILE A 129 8.60 10.76 -2.67
CA ILE A 129 9.32 9.86 -1.76
C ILE A 129 9.26 10.46 -0.36
N GLY A 130 8.72 9.72 0.59
CA GLY A 130 8.57 10.16 1.98
C GLY A 130 8.64 8.98 2.95
N ASP A 131 8.67 9.24 4.26
CA ASP A 131 8.87 8.21 5.27
C ASP A 131 7.59 7.76 6.00
N ASN A 132 6.46 8.45 5.80
CA ASN A 132 5.27 8.21 6.62
C ASN A 132 3.93 8.28 5.85
N ASP A 133 2.82 8.02 6.56
CA ASP A 133 1.48 7.97 5.98
C ASP A 133 0.97 9.30 5.42
N ILE A 134 1.51 10.42 5.90
CA ILE A 134 1.12 11.76 5.43
C ILE A 134 1.62 11.98 4.00
N ASP A 135 2.80 11.45 3.67
CA ASP A 135 3.37 11.52 2.32
C ASP A 135 2.57 10.67 1.33
N VAL A 136 2.23 9.43 1.75
CA VAL A 136 1.39 8.54 0.93
C VAL A 136 0.03 9.18 0.65
N LYS A 137 -0.60 9.76 1.67
CA LYS A 137 -1.88 10.47 1.51
C LYS A 137 -1.78 11.67 0.58
N ALA A 138 -0.70 12.45 0.69
CA ALA A 138 -0.48 13.61 -0.18
C ALA A 138 -0.31 13.20 -1.64
N ALA A 139 0.46 12.16 -1.91
CA ALA A 139 0.63 11.62 -3.26
C ALA A 139 -0.68 11.03 -3.81
N TYR A 140 -1.43 10.25 -3.02
CA TYR A 140 -2.73 9.70 -3.42
C TYR A 140 -3.76 10.78 -3.71
N ASN A 141 -3.79 11.85 -2.89
CA ASN A 141 -4.68 12.98 -3.13
C ASN A 141 -4.29 13.75 -4.40
N ALA A 142 -3.00 13.88 -4.68
CA ALA A 142 -2.50 14.46 -5.92
C ALA A 142 -2.72 13.56 -7.14
N GLY A 143 -2.80 12.23 -6.97
CA GLY A 143 -2.88 11.26 -8.06
C GLY A 143 -1.52 10.93 -8.69
N CYS A 144 -0.41 11.07 -7.95
CA CYS A 144 0.92 10.75 -8.41
C CYS A 144 1.49 9.49 -7.74
N LEU A 145 2.60 8.98 -8.23
CA LEU A 145 3.31 7.83 -7.66
C LEU A 145 3.87 8.17 -6.28
N VAL A 146 3.96 7.15 -5.41
CA VAL A 146 4.57 7.30 -4.09
C VAL A 146 5.45 6.12 -3.72
N ALA A 147 6.62 6.41 -3.17
CA ALA A 147 7.44 5.41 -2.51
C ALA A 147 7.69 5.79 -1.04
N VAL A 148 7.58 4.79 -0.16
CA VAL A 148 7.90 4.96 1.26
C VAL A 148 9.35 4.57 1.51
N ASP A 149 10.13 5.53 2.02
CA ASP A 149 11.52 5.34 2.39
C ASP A 149 11.65 4.88 3.86
N LYS A 150 12.09 3.65 4.05
CA LYS A 150 12.23 3.02 5.37
C LYS A 150 13.59 3.21 6.01
N ARG A 151 14.54 3.86 5.35
CA ARG A 151 15.94 3.92 5.81
C ARG A 151 16.15 4.71 7.09
N SER A 152 15.24 5.63 7.41
CA SER A 152 15.23 6.35 8.69
C SER A 152 14.45 5.63 9.79
N TRP A 153 13.68 4.61 9.44
CA TRP A 153 12.80 3.96 10.40
C TRP A 153 13.58 3.27 11.51
N PRO A 154 13.09 3.36 12.76
CA PRO A 154 13.66 2.61 13.86
C PRO A 154 13.44 1.10 13.67
N SER A 155 14.14 0.29 14.46
CA SER A 155 14.00 -1.18 14.43
C SER A 155 12.58 -1.67 14.74
N HIS A 156 11.79 -0.88 15.46
CA HIS A 156 10.37 -1.10 15.70
C HIS A 156 9.55 -0.07 14.94
N MET A 157 8.53 -0.53 14.22
CA MET A 157 7.66 0.37 13.45
C MET A 157 6.76 1.20 14.36
N LEU A 158 6.77 2.51 14.15
CA LEU A 158 5.85 3.45 14.80
C LEU A 158 4.45 3.39 14.15
N PRO A 159 3.41 3.95 14.79
CA PRO A 159 2.05 3.95 14.24
C PRO A 159 1.93 4.56 12.83
N GLU A 160 2.64 5.65 12.54
CA GLU A 160 2.70 6.29 11.22
C GLU A 160 3.30 5.37 10.15
N HIS A 161 4.32 4.58 10.50
CA HIS A 161 4.93 3.61 9.60
C HIS A 161 3.95 2.48 9.25
N TRP A 162 3.22 1.96 10.25
CA TRP A 162 2.16 0.98 10.01
C TRP A 162 1.06 1.54 9.10
N ARG A 163 0.64 2.79 9.34
CA ARG A 163 -0.37 3.43 8.49
C ARG A 163 0.13 3.64 7.07
N ALA A 164 1.41 4.01 6.89
CA ALA A 164 2.02 4.13 5.56
C ALA A 164 2.00 2.79 4.80
N HIS A 165 2.38 1.70 5.48
CA HIS A 165 2.28 0.35 4.91
C HIS A 165 0.85 -0.06 4.58
N ASP A 166 -0.10 0.23 5.48
CA ASP A 166 -1.50 -0.14 5.31
C ASP A 166 -2.17 0.63 4.14
N LEU A 167 -1.59 1.72 3.68
CA LEU A 167 -2.01 2.43 2.46
C LEU A 167 -1.49 1.77 1.17
N ILE A 168 -0.50 0.88 1.27
CA ILE A 168 0.11 0.16 0.13
C ILE A 168 0.72 1.13 -0.89
N PRO A 169 1.82 1.84 -0.56
CA PRO A 169 2.49 2.74 -1.50
C PRO A 169 2.95 2.01 -2.76
N ASP A 170 3.15 2.72 -3.87
CA ASP A 170 3.62 2.11 -5.12
C ASP A 170 4.99 1.45 -4.94
N GLY A 171 5.89 2.07 -4.17
CA GLY A 171 7.21 1.53 -3.87
C GLY A 171 7.56 1.52 -2.38
N ILE A 172 8.49 0.63 -2.01
CA ILE A 172 9.15 0.62 -0.71
C ILE A 172 10.65 0.72 -0.98
N ILE A 173 11.28 1.74 -0.38
CA ILE A 173 12.70 2.03 -0.51
C ILE A 173 13.42 1.54 0.75
N GLU A 174 14.39 0.66 0.59
CA GLU A 174 15.23 0.12 1.66
C GLU A 174 16.70 0.53 1.49
N SER A 175 17.06 0.95 0.26
CA SER A 175 18.41 1.40 -0.09
C SER A 175 18.37 2.61 -1.04
N ALA A 176 19.50 3.32 -1.17
CA ALA A 176 19.62 4.38 -2.17
C ALA A 176 19.53 3.85 -3.61
N GLN A 177 19.89 2.59 -3.85
CA GLN A 177 19.75 1.96 -5.16
C GLN A 177 18.27 1.79 -5.54
N ASP A 178 17.39 1.48 -4.59
CA ASP A 178 15.95 1.33 -4.86
C ASP A 178 15.33 2.64 -5.39
N VAL A 179 15.86 3.80 -4.98
CA VAL A 179 15.42 5.10 -5.53
C VAL A 179 15.76 5.21 -7.02
N LEU A 180 16.99 4.85 -7.40
CA LEU A 180 17.39 4.83 -8.81
C LEU A 180 16.51 3.89 -9.62
N ASP A 181 16.32 2.68 -9.11
CA ASP A 181 15.53 1.64 -9.77
C ASP A 181 14.05 2.05 -9.89
N PHE A 182 13.47 2.64 -8.84
CA PHE A 182 12.09 3.13 -8.83
C PHE A 182 11.87 4.29 -9.83
N ILE A 183 12.82 5.22 -9.91
CA ILE A 183 12.75 6.33 -10.86
C ILE A 183 12.90 5.83 -12.29
N GLN A 184 13.76 4.85 -12.52
CA GLN A 184 13.98 4.24 -13.83
C GLN A 184 12.76 3.44 -14.31
N ASP A 185 12.21 2.60 -13.43
CA ASP A 185 11.05 1.76 -13.69
C ASP A 185 10.37 1.41 -12.36
N HIS A 186 9.20 1.98 -12.11
CA HIS A 186 8.44 1.73 -10.89
C HIS A 186 7.62 0.42 -10.92
N LEU A 187 7.38 -0.16 -12.11
CA LEU A 187 6.54 -1.36 -12.25
C LEU A 187 6.98 -2.55 -11.39
N PRO A 188 8.30 -2.85 -11.24
CA PRO A 188 8.76 -3.94 -10.37
C PRO A 188 8.41 -3.74 -8.88
N PHE A 189 8.17 -2.50 -8.47
CA PHE A 189 7.85 -2.16 -7.07
C PHE A 189 6.37 -2.29 -6.74
N LEU A 190 5.47 -2.26 -7.73
CA LEU A 190 4.03 -2.34 -7.53
C LEU A 190 3.61 -3.65 -6.87
N PRO A 191 2.48 -3.66 -6.12
CA PRO A 191 1.83 -4.89 -5.70
C PRO A 191 1.57 -5.81 -6.89
N ASN A 192 1.64 -7.12 -6.67
CA ASN A 192 1.73 -8.09 -7.76
C ASN A 192 0.57 -8.02 -8.76
N LEU A 193 -0.66 -7.84 -8.30
CA LEU A 193 -1.83 -7.79 -9.20
C LEU A 193 -1.88 -6.48 -9.98
N GLU A 194 -1.50 -5.35 -9.39
CA GLU A 194 -1.39 -4.06 -10.10
C GLU A 194 -0.33 -4.14 -11.20
N ARG A 195 0.85 -4.66 -10.87
CA ARG A 195 1.92 -4.88 -11.85
C ARG A 195 1.49 -5.73 -13.03
N LEU A 196 0.72 -6.80 -12.80
CA LEU A 196 0.21 -7.66 -13.87
C LEU A 196 -0.80 -6.92 -14.75
N HIS A 197 -1.60 -6.02 -14.19
CA HIS A 197 -2.52 -5.16 -14.95
C HIS A 197 -1.80 -4.11 -15.80
N GLU A 198 -0.67 -3.60 -15.33
CA GLU A 198 0.20 -2.68 -16.06
C GLU A 198 1.10 -3.37 -17.10
N GLY A 199 0.90 -4.66 -17.34
CA GLY A 199 1.67 -5.45 -18.32
C GLY A 199 3.08 -5.83 -17.85
N GLY A 200 3.38 -5.65 -16.56
CA GLY A 200 4.65 -6.06 -15.96
C GLY A 200 4.82 -7.57 -15.96
N LYS A 201 5.97 -8.05 -16.43
CA LYS A 201 6.30 -9.48 -16.45
C LYS A 201 6.62 -9.99 -15.03
N LEU A 202 6.40 -11.29 -14.81
CA LEU A 202 6.87 -12.00 -13.62
C LEU A 202 8.38 -11.79 -13.44
N GLN A 203 8.75 -11.10 -12.38
CA GLN A 203 10.14 -10.91 -11.98
C GLN A 203 10.34 -11.46 -10.54
N ARG A 204 11.61 -11.62 -10.12
CA ARG A 204 11.96 -11.95 -8.74
C ARG A 204 11.30 -10.92 -7.80
N GLY A 205 10.63 -11.42 -6.75
CA GLY A 205 10.06 -10.57 -5.70
C GLY A 205 8.63 -10.13 -5.99
N MET A 206 7.71 -11.08 -6.18
CA MET A 206 6.28 -10.79 -6.22
C MET A 206 5.84 -10.17 -4.89
N ARG A 207 5.35 -8.93 -4.94
CA ARG A 207 4.94 -8.19 -3.75
C ARG A 207 3.48 -8.46 -3.41
N TYR A 208 3.26 -8.95 -2.18
CA TYR A 208 1.97 -9.03 -1.51
C TYR A 208 2.10 -8.32 -0.17
N ASP A 209 1.32 -7.28 0.03
CA ASP A 209 1.39 -6.49 1.25
C ASP A 209 0.59 -7.15 2.36
N LYS A 210 1.11 -7.10 3.59
CA LYS A 210 0.42 -7.62 4.77
C LYS A 210 -0.20 -6.49 5.55
N VAL A 211 -1.52 -6.37 5.47
CA VAL A 211 -2.29 -5.34 6.17
C VAL A 211 -2.83 -5.88 7.49
N GLY A 212 -2.73 -5.08 8.54
CA GLY A 212 -3.21 -5.44 9.87
C GLY A 212 -4.65 -5.01 10.12
N TYR A 213 -5.45 -5.93 10.63
CA TYR A 213 -6.83 -5.69 11.02
C TYR A 213 -7.11 -6.19 12.43
N TRP A 214 -8.07 -5.57 13.10
CA TRP A 214 -8.57 -5.98 14.41
C TRP A 214 -10.05 -6.29 14.32
N ALA A 215 -10.46 -7.46 14.82
CA ALA A 215 -11.87 -7.74 14.98
C ALA A 215 -12.45 -6.89 16.13
N VAL A 216 -13.71 -6.53 16.03
CA VAL A 216 -14.41 -5.80 17.10
C VAL A 216 -14.45 -6.67 18.35
N GLY A 217 -14.01 -6.11 19.47
CA GLY A 217 -13.93 -6.80 20.75
C GLY A 217 -12.74 -7.77 20.90
N ASP A 218 -11.78 -7.74 19.98
CA ASP A 218 -10.58 -8.58 20.01
C ASP A 218 -9.31 -7.70 20.00
N THR A 219 -8.34 -8.05 20.81
CA THR A 219 -7.03 -7.36 20.88
C THR A 219 -6.01 -7.95 19.89
N ARG A 220 -6.31 -9.12 19.31
CA ARG A 220 -5.43 -9.77 18.35
C ARG A 220 -5.42 -9.01 17.02
N ARG A 221 -4.22 -8.74 16.51
CA ARG A 221 -4.01 -8.26 15.15
C ARG A 221 -4.05 -9.42 14.16
N TYR A 222 -4.93 -9.36 13.19
CA TYR A 222 -5.03 -10.30 12.07
C TYR A 222 -4.27 -9.74 10.88
N SER A 223 -3.46 -10.56 10.24
CA SER A 223 -2.71 -10.18 9.03
C SER A 223 -3.42 -10.74 7.81
N ILE A 224 -3.84 -9.85 6.91
CA ILE A 224 -4.43 -10.21 5.63
C ILE A 224 -3.43 -9.81 4.54
N SER A 225 -3.06 -10.76 3.69
CA SER A 225 -2.26 -10.46 2.51
C SER A 225 -3.15 -9.86 1.43
N VAL A 226 -2.63 -8.88 0.68
CA VAL A 226 -3.35 -8.26 -0.44
C VAL A 226 -2.45 -8.19 -1.67
N ALA A 227 -3.06 -8.38 -2.84
CA ALA A 227 -2.35 -8.41 -4.11
C ALA A 227 -2.25 -7.03 -4.79
N GLY A 228 -3.06 -6.05 -4.32
CA GLY A 228 -3.11 -4.70 -4.85
C GLY A 228 -4.08 -3.82 -4.08
N ARG A 229 -4.40 -2.66 -4.65
CA ARG A 229 -5.36 -1.69 -4.13
C ARG A 229 -6.68 -1.75 -4.90
N SER A 230 -7.76 -1.41 -4.22
CA SER A 230 -9.05 -1.07 -4.81
C SER A 230 -9.39 0.36 -4.37
N VAL A 231 -9.13 1.32 -5.25
CA VAL A 231 -9.32 2.74 -4.96
C VAL A 231 -10.80 3.10 -5.12
N SER A 232 -11.39 3.69 -4.10
CA SER A 232 -12.81 4.09 -4.10
C SER A 232 -13.04 5.36 -4.94
N ASN A 233 -14.31 5.64 -5.24
CA ASN A 233 -14.74 6.90 -5.89
C ASN A 233 -14.82 8.08 -4.90
N HIS A 234 -14.07 8.03 -3.77
CA HIS A 234 -14.07 9.12 -2.81
C HIS A 234 -13.30 10.33 -3.33
N LYS A 235 -13.79 11.56 -3.03
CA LYS A 235 -13.18 12.80 -3.53
C LYS A 235 -11.69 12.91 -3.20
N SER A 236 -11.25 12.44 -2.03
CA SER A 236 -9.85 12.54 -1.59
C SER A 236 -8.86 11.65 -2.39
N VAL A 237 -9.37 10.66 -3.14
CA VAL A 237 -8.57 9.72 -3.97
C VAL A 237 -9.03 9.70 -5.43
N GLN A 238 -9.83 10.67 -5.85
CA GLN A 238 -10.45 10.69 -7.18
C GLN A 238 -9.42 10.71 -8.30
N LEU A 239 -8.34 11.48 -8.17
CA LEU A 239 -7.29 11.55 -9.18
C LEU A 239 -6.53 10.22 -9.31
N LEU A 240 -6.18 9.60 -8.19
CA LEU A 240 -5.60 8.26 -8.20
C LEU A 240 -6.55 7.23 -8.82
N ARG A 241 -7.85 7.28 -8.49
CA ARG A 241 -8.86 6.35 -9.02
C ARG A 241 -8.98 6.39 -10.54
N GLN A 242 -8.86 7.57 -11.15
CA GLN A 242 -8.97 7.78 -12.61
C GLN A 242 -7.87 7.07 -13.41
N ALA A 243 -6.72 6.81 -12.82
CA ALA A 243 -5.59 6.16 -13.47
C ALA A 243 -5.34 4.72 -12.96
N HIS A 244 -6.24 4.15 -12.12
CA HIS A 244 -5.96 2.92 -11.42
C HIS A 244 -6.60 1.69 -12.09
N ALA A 245 -5.90 1.04 -13.00
CA ALA A 245 -6.37 -0.06 -13.84
C ALA A 245 -6.96 -1.25 -13.04
N LEU A 246 -6.37 -1.63 -11.91
CA LEU A 246 -6.92 -2.70 -11.08
C LEU A 246 -8.29 -2.34 -10.49
N SER A 247 -8.51 -1.08 -10.09
CA SER A 247 -9.82 -0.66 -9.59
C SER A 247 -10.90 -0.74 -10.67
N ASP A 248 -10.57 -0.37 -11.90
CA ASP A 248 -11.46 -0.54 -13.05
C ASP A 248 -11.75 -2.02 -13.30
N SER A 249 -10.72 -2.85 -13.31
CA SER A 249 -10.87 -4.31 -13.47
C SER A 249 -11.76 -4.92 -12.38
N ILE A 250 -11.65 -4.49 -11.12
CA ILE A 250 -12.51 -4.98 -10.02
C ILE A 250 -13.95 -4.53 -10.24
N GLU A 251 -14.16 -3.30 -10.70
CA GLU A 251 -15.50 -2.75 -10.94
C GLU A 251 -16.18 -3.43 -12.13
N ASP A 252 -15.50 -3.59 -13.24
CA ASP A 252 -16.00 -4.20 -14.48
C ASP A 252 -16.35 -5.67 -14.30
N ASN A 253 -15.68 -6.36 -13.37
CA ASN A 253 -15.89 -7.78 -13.12
C ASN A 253 -16.80 -8.07 -11.91
N LYS A 254 -17.56 -7.10 -11.40
CA LYS A 254 -18.49 -7.30 -10.27
C LYS A 254 -19.58 -8.34 -10.56
N ASP A 255 -20.06 -8.40 -11.79
CA ASP A 255 -21.12 -9.31 -12.23
C ASP A 255 -20.66 -10.25 -13.37
N SER A 256 -19.34 -10.37 -13.55
CA SER A 256 -18.75 -11.20 -14.61
C SER A 256 -18.78 -12.70 -14.27
N ALA A 257 -18.97 -13.51 -15.29
CA ALA A 257 -18.81 -14.96 -15.21
C ALA A 257 -17.38 -15.42 -15.57
N ALA A 258 -16.57 -14.55 -16.14
CA ALA A 258 -15.18 -14.81 -16.51
C ALA A 258 -14.27 -13.70 -15.98
N PHE A 259 -13.14 -14.08 -15.43
CA PHE A 259 -12.22 -13.17 -14.76
C PHE A 259 -10.92 -13.00 -15.56
N PRO A 260 -10.27 -11.80 -15.50
CA PRO A 260 -9.03 -11.55 -16.20
C PRO A 260 -7.92 -12.51 -15.77
N GLN A 261 -7.11 -12.96 -16.74
CA GLN A 261 -5.96 -13.82 -16.47
C GLN A 261 -5.02 -13.29 -15.38
N PRO A 262 -4.70 -11.97 -15.28
CA PRO A 262 -3.91 -11.42 -14.19
C PRO A 262 -4.39 -11.80 -12.78
N TRP A 263 -5.72 -11.96 -12.57
CA TRP A 263 -6.25 -12.36 -11.25
C TRP A 263 -5.86 -13.80 -10.92
N LEU A 264 -6.03 -14.72 -11.88
CA LEU A 264 -5.67 -16.14 -11.73
C LEU A 264 -4.17 -16.30 -11.50
N GLU A 265 -3.39 -15.55 -12.27
CA GLU A 265 -1.95 -15.55 -12.17
C GLU A 265 -1.47 -15.01 -10.81
N ALA A 266 -2.04 -13.90 -10.33
CA ALA A 266 -1.74 -13.38 -9.00
C ALA A 266 -2.07 -14.38 -7.89
N ILE A 267 -3.24 -15.05 -7.94
CA ILE A 267 -3.62 -16.07 -6.94
C ILE A 267 -2.64 -17.24 -7.00
N ARG A 268 -2.35 -17.77 -8.19
CA ARG A 268 -1.37 -18.85 -8.37
C ARG A 268 -0.01 -18.49 -7.82
N ASN A 269 0.46 -17.26 -8.09
CA ASN A 269 1.73 -16.77 -7.59
C ASN A 269 1.74 -16.66 -6.06
N PHE A 270 0.64 -16.21 -5.45
CA PHE A 270 0.50 -16.17 -4.00
C PHE A 270 0.57 -17.58 -3.39
N ILE A 271 -0.12 -18.55 -3.98
CA ILE A 271 -0.06 -19.95 -3.55
C ILE A 271 1.37 -20.46 -3.64
N ASN A 272 2.08 -20.15 -4.74
CA ASN A 272 3.47 -20.56 -4.92
C ASN A 272 4.40 -19.98 -3.85
N VAL A 273 4.38 -18.67 -3.61
CA VAL A 273 5.30 -18.02 -2.66
C VAL A 273 4.96 -18.32 -1.19
N THR A 274 3.70 -18.69 -0.90
CA THR A 274 3.24 -18.94 0.45
C THR A 274 3.38 -20.40 0.88
N PHE A 275 3.09 -21.34 0.00
CA PHE A 275 2.96 -22.76 0.36
C PHE A 275 4.01 -23.66 -0.29
N TYR A 276 4.63 -23.25 -1.40
CA TYR A 276 5.65 -24.08 -2.03
C TYR A 276 6.98 -23.97 -1.26
N THR A 277 7.39 -25.08 -0.67
CA THR A 277 8.71 -25.25 -0.05
C THR A 277 9.37 -26.50 -0.56
N ILE A 278 10.72 -26.49 -0.64
CA ILE A 278 11.49 -27.64 -1.12
C ILE A 278 11.41 -28.82 -0.14
N PHE A 279 11.22 -28.55 1.15
CA PHE A 279 11.41 -29.55 2.21
C PHE A 279 10.11 -30.10 2.81
N LYS A 280 9.01 -29.35 2.76
CA LYS A 280 7.74 -29.78 3.36
C LYS A 280 6.58 -29.15 2.59
N GLN A 281 5.82 -29.99 1.91
CA GLN A 281 4.60 -29.57 1.20
C GLN A 281 3.39 -30.10 1.97
N LYS A 282 2.44 -29.22 2.27
CA LYS A 282 1.10 -29.57 2.71
C LYS A 282 0.18 -29.42 1.51
N ASP A 283 -0.83 -30.28 1.42
CA ASP A 283 -1.94 -30.05 0.51
C ASP A 283 -2.63 -28.73 0.86
N VAL A 284 -2.96 -27.95 -0.15
CA VAL A 284 -3.61 -26.64 0.00
C VAL A 284 -5.06 -26.73 -0.45
N VAL A 285 -5.96 -26.32 0.43
CA VAL A 285 -7.37 -26.10 0.09
C VAL A 285 -7.59 -24.62 -0.14
N VAL A 286 -8.06 -24.26 -1.32
CA VAL A 286 -8.40 -22.87 -1.66
C VAL A 286 -9.91 -22.73 -1.64
N THR A 287 -10.39 -21.72 -0.93
CA THR A 287 -11.81 -21.35 -0.87
C THR A 287 -11.96 -19.84 -0.96
N VAL A 288 -13.18 -19.36 -1.00
CA VAL A 288 -13.51 -17.93 -1.12
C VAL A 288 -14.45 -17.51 -0.01
N VAL A 289 -14.52 -16.20 0.25
CA VAL A 289 -15.62 -15.61 1.00
C VAL A 289 -16.91 -15.87 0.20
N PRO A 290 -17.92 -16.58 0.77
CA PRO A 290 -19.07 -17.00 0.02
C PRO A 290 -19.95 -15.81 -0.39
N HIS A 291 -20.68 -15.96 -1.49
CA HIS A 291 -21.70 -15.01 -1.87
C HIS A 291 -22.85 -14.97 -0.85
N ARG A 292 -23.52 -13.84 -0.74
CA ARG A 292 -24.76 -13.74 0.04
C ARG A 292 -25.93 -14.32 -0.75
N PRO A 293 -26.97 -14.89 -0.09
CA PRO A 293 -28.06 -15.59 -0.77
C PRO A 293 -28.76 -14.79 -1.89
N SER A 294 -28.72 -13.46 -1.84
CA SER A 294 -29.32 -12.59 -2.85
C SER A 294 -28.36 -12.10 -3.95
N ARG A 295 -27.13 -12.61 -3.97
CA ARG A 295 -26.10 -12.14 -4.92
C ARG A 295 -25.56 -13.27 -5.80
N HIS A 296 -25.02 -12.88 -6.93
CA HIS A 296 -24.33 -13.79 -7.85
C HIS A 296 -23.09 -14.42 -7.20
N PRO A 297 -22.84 -15.75 -7.39
CA PRO A 297 -21.71 -16.48 -6.78
C PRO A 297 -20.38 -16.19 -7.52
N ARG A 298 -19.98 -14.93 -7.55
CA ARG A 298 -18.86 -14.42 -8.32
C ARG A 298 -17.53 -15.04 -7.94
N LEU A 299 -17.21 -15.05 -6.64
CA LEU A 299 -15.93 -15.58 -6.18
C LEU A 299 -15.86 -17.09 -6.30
N GLU A 300 -16.99 -17.79 -6.17
CA GLU A 300 -17.08 -19.22 -6.44
C GLU A 300 -16.80 -19.53 -7.91
N GLN A 301 -17.26 -18.68 -8.83
CA GLN A 301 -16.95 -18.81 -10.27
C GLN A 301 -15.48 -18.50 -10.55
N LEU A 302 -14.90 -17.46 -9.91
CA LEU A 302 -13.46 -17.19 -9.98
C LEU A 302 -12.67 -18.43 -9.53
N LEU A 303 -13.10 -19.10 -8.46
CA LEU A 303 -12.42 -20.27 -7.95
C LEU A 303 -12.53 -21.48 -8.91
N ASN A 304 -13.66 -21.68 -9.57
CA ASN A 304 -13.81 -22.71 -10.61
C ASN A 304 -12.90 -22.44 -11.82
N GLN A 305 -12.76 -21.17 -12.21
CA GLN A 305 -11.83 -20.77 -13.28
C GLN A 305 -10.38 -20.95 -12.84
N LEU A 306 -10.05 -20.65 -11.58
CA LEU A 306 -8.73 -20.89 -11.01
C LEU A 306 -8.37 -22.37 -11.02
N ASP A 307 -9.30 -23.26 -10.68
CA ASP A 307 -9.09 -24.72 -10.71
C ASP A 307 -8.69 -25.20 -12.10
N THR A 308 -9.40 -24.75 -13.12
CA THR A 308 -9.06 -25.00 -14.54
C THR A 308 -7.69 -24.44 -14.91
N TYR A 309 -7.38 -23.22 -14.44
CA TYR A 309 -6.10 -22.57 -14.71
C TYR A 309 -4.93 -23.32 -14.06
N LEU A 310 -5.09 -23.78 -12.81
CA LEU A 310 -4.06 -24.54 -12.07
C LEU A 310 -3.82 -25.92 -12.68
N ALA A 311 -4.83 -26.56 -13.29
CA ALA A 311 -4.66 -27.81 -14.01
C ALA A 311 -3.69 -27.70 -15.19
N VAL A 312 -3.68 -26.54 -15.87
CA VAL A 312 -2.76 -26.22 -16.98
C VAL A 312 -1.43 -25.62 -16.51
N HIS A 313 -1.45 -24.92 -15.37
CA HIS A 313 -0.30 -24.21 -14.80
C HIS A 313 0.00 -24.71 -13.37
N PRO A 314 0.41 -25.97 -13.17
CA PRO A 314 0.64 -26.53 -11.84
C PRO A 314 1.77 -25.83 -11.10
N ILE A 315 1.80 -25.95 -9.77
CA ILE A 315 2.82 -25.37 -8.88
C ILE A 315 3.72 -26.51 -8.38
N GLY A 316 4.72 -26.86 -9.17
CA GLY A 316 5.65 -27.93 -8.84
C GLY A 316 4.90 -29.24 -8.52
N LYS A 317 5.13 -29.80 -7.30
CA LYS A 317 4.43 -31.00 -6.80
C LYS A 317 3.34 -30.65 -5.77
N LEU A 318 2.99 -29.37 -5.61
CA LEU A 318 1.99 -28.95 -4.63
C LEU A 318 0.60 -29.38 -5.08
N THR A 319 -0.12 -30.10 -4.21
CA THR A 319 -1.53 -30.43 -4.44
C THR A 319 -2.38 -29.24 -4.00
N VAL A 320 -3.11 -28.67 -4.94
CA VAL A 320 -4.07 -27.57 -4.69
C VAL A 320 -5.46 -28.06 -5.04
N THR A 321 -6.40 -27.90 -4.11
CA THR A 321 -7.81 -28.30 -4.29
C THR A 321 -8.70 -27.09 -4.09
N CYS A 322 -9.46 -26.69 -5.12
CA CYS A 322 -10.43 -25.61 -5.04
C CYS A 322 -11.78 -26.12 -4.51
N VAL A 323 -12.27 -25.50 -3.42
CA VAL A 323 -13.54 -25.89 -2.76
C VAL A 323 -14.42 -24.64 -2.59
N PRO A 324 -15.20 -24.26 -3.61
CA PRO A 324 -15.97 -23.00 -3.60
C PRO A 324 -17.06 -22.94 -2.53
N ASN A 325 -17.57 -24.08 -2.08
CA ASN A 325 -18.65 -24.22 -1.10
C ASN A 325 -18.17 -24.68 0.29
N LEU A 326 -16.89 -24.50 0.63
CA LEU A 326 -16.36 -24.81 1.96
C LEU A 326 -16.99 -23.94 3.04
N LEU A 327 -17.22 -22.68 2.73
CA LEU A 327 -17.90 -21.69 3.57
C LEU A 327 -19.25 -21.31 2.97
N ALA A 328 -20.20 -20.91 3.82
CA ALA A 328 -21.50 -20.40 3.40
C ALA A 328 -22.01 -19.32 4.36
N TYR A 329 -22.90 -18.46 3.87
CA TYR A 329 -23.71 -17.60 4.74
C TYR A 329 -25.08 -18.24 5.01
N THR A 330 -25.51 -18.20 6.26
CA THR A 330 -26.88 -18.57 6.65
C THR A 330 -27.88 -17.48 6.25
N ALA A 331 -29.18 -17.82 6.26
CA ALA A 331 -30.24 -16.85 6.02
C ALA A 331 -30.18 -15.68 7.01
N GLY A 332 -30.58 -14.49 6.56
CA GLY A 332 -30.59 -13.27 7.38
C GLY A 332 -29.31 -12.42 7.28
N VAL A 333 -28.24 -12.87 6.59
CA VAL A 333 -27.06 -12.07 6.36
C VAL A 333 -27.40 -10.81 5.57
N LYS A 334 -27.03 -9.64 6.10
CA LYS A 334 -27.31 -8.33 5.52
C LYS A 334 -26.29 -7.91 4.47
N SER A 335 -26.72 -7.09 3.49
CA SER A 335 -25.84 -6.50 2.50
C SER A 335 -25.13 -5.25 3.08
N ASN A 336 -23.80 -5.24 3.12
CA ASN A 336 -23.04 -4.08 3.62
C ASN A 336 -23.27 -2.81 2.81
N HIS A 337 -23.51 -2.96 1.50
CA HIS A 337 -23.67 -1.83 0.59
C HIS A 337 -25.08 -1.21 0.67
N ASN A 338 -26.10 -2.05 0.73
CA ASN A 338 -27.49 -1.59 0.69
C ASN A 338 -27.98 -1.05 2.06
N GLU A 339 -27.35 -1.51 3.15
CA GLU A 339 -27.80 -1.18 4.51
C GLU A 339 -26.83 -0.24 5.26
N PHE A 340 -25.79 0.26 4.59
CA PHE A 340 -24.80 1.21 5.15
C PHE A 340 -24.27 0.80 6.53
N LEU A 341 -23.98 -0.49 6.72
CA LEU A 341 -23.57 -1.03 8.00
C LEU A 341 -22.28 -0.38 8.50
N THR A 342 -22.29 0.03 9.78
CA THR A 342 -21.10 0.47 10.50
C THR A 342 -20.06 -0.65 10.59
N ARG A 343 -18.82 -0.33 10.96
CA ARG A 343 -17.77 -1.34 11.18
C ARG A 343 -18.23 -2.42 12.17
N VAL A 344 -18.79 -2.04 13.31
CA VAL A 344 -19.29 -2.98 14.33
C VAL A 344 -20.35 -3.90 13.74
N GLN A 345 -21.36 -3.33 13.09
CA GLN A 345 -22.45 -4.10 12.49
C GLN A 345 -21.95 -5.05 11.39
N ARG A 346 -20.92 -4.68 10.63
CA ARG A 346 -20.30 -5.59 9.63
C ARG A 346 -19.66 -6.80 10.30
N PHE A 347 -18.97 -6.61 11.41
CA PHE A 347 -18.37 -7.71 12.16
C PHE A 347 -19.41 -8.62 12.79
N GLU A 348 -20.44 -8.07 13.40
CA GLU A 348 -21.57 -8.83 13.97
C GLU A 348 -22.31 -9.64 12.89
N ASN A 349 -22.65 -9.00 11.78
CA ASN A 349 -23.33 -9.62 10.67
C ASN A 349 -22.56 -10.83 10.11
N VAL A 350 -21.24 -10.71 9.96
CA VAL A 350 -20.40 -11.83 9.50
C VAL A 350 -20.25 -12.90 10.59
N ARG A 351 -20.02 -12.50 11.84
CA ARG A 351 -19.90 -13.40 12.99
C ARG A 351 -21.11 -14.33 13.11
N ASP A 352 -22.31 -13.76 12.96
CA ASP A 352 -23.56 -14.46 13.25
C ASP A 352 -24.03 -15.34 12.08
N HIS A 353 -23.54 -15.07 10.87
CA HIS A 353 -24.05 -15.75 9.67
C HIS A 353 -23.01 -16.56 8.87
N LEU A 354 -21.68 -16.37 9.07
CA LEU A 354 -20.68 -17.15 8.35
C LEU A 354 -20.43 -18.49 9.03
N VAL A 355 -20.59 -19.58 8.29
CA VAL A 355 -20.42 -20.95 8.77
C VAL A 355 -19.50 -21.76 7.86
N VAL A 356 -18.90 -22.84 8.42
CA VAL A 356 -18.22 -23.87 7.62
C VAL A 356 -19.29 -24.85 7.12
N ASN A 357 -19.52 -24.84 5.82
CA ASN A 357 -20.55 -25.66 5.17
C ASN A 357 -20.09 -27.09 4.94
N ARG A 358 -18.79 -27.33 4.84
CA ARG A 358 -18.17 -28.64 4.62
C ARG A 358 -17.15 -28.95 5.73
N PRO A 359 -17.60 -29.14 7.00
CA PRO A 359 -16.70 -29.31 8.14
C PRO A 359 -15.83 -30.58 8.03
N GLU A 360 -16.28 -31.61 7.32
CA GLU A 360 -15.50 -32.82 7.07
C GLU A 360 -14.23 -32.60 6.25
N LEU A 361 -14.14 -31.45 5.54
CA LEU A 361 -12.94 -31.05 4.80
C LEU A 361 -11.98 -30.23 5.65
N ALA A 362 -12.40 -29.72 6.82
CA ALA A 362 -11.57 -28.94 7.72
C ALA A 362 -10.66 -29.83 8.58
N THR A 363 -9.38 -29.90 8.30
CA THR A 363 -8.42 -30.74 9.00
C THR A 363 -7.10 -30.04 9.28
N ALA A 364 -6.41 -30.42 10.35
CA ALA A 364 -5.08 -29.88 10.70
C ALA A 364 -3.95 -30.36 9.76
N ARG A 365 -4.24 -31.32 8.86
CA ARG A 365 -3.24 -31.88 7.95
C ARG A 365 -3.01 -31.01 6.71
N LYS A 366 -3.95 -30.12 6.39
CA LYS A 366 -3.93 -29.26 5.21
C LYS A 366 -3.68 -27.80 5.59
N ALA A 367 -3.22 -27.02 4.64
CA ALA A 367 -3.23 -25.57 4.71
C ALA A 367 -4.45 -25.02 3.94
N TYR A 368 -4.95 -23.88 4.34
CA TYR A 368 -6.13 -23.25 3.75
C TYR A 368 -5.81 -21.86 3.27
N LEU A 369 -6.32 -21.51 2.10
CA LEU A 369 -6.33 -20.15 1.57
C LEU A 369 -7.77 -19.70 1.39
N VAL A 370 -8.13 -18.58 2.04
CA VAL A 370 -9.44 -17.93 1.84
C VAL A 370 -9.22 -16.65 1.05
N ILE A 371 -9.95 -16.49 -0.05
CA ILE A 371 -9.81 -15.33 -0.96
C ILE A 371 -11.05 -14.45 -0.86
N ASP A 372 -10.85 -13.13 -0.85
CA ASP A 372 -11.87 -12.10 -1.06
C ASP A 372 -11.43 -11.17 -2.18
N ASP A 373 -12.37 -10.50 -2.86
CA ASP A 373 -12.02 -9.54 -3.91
C ASP A 373 -11.52 -8.21 -3.33
N VAL A 374 -12.28 -7.61 -2.43
CA VAL A 374 -11.94 -6.31 -1.83
C VAL A 374 -12.02 -6.37 -0.31
N VAL A 375 -10.89 -6.14 0.32
CA VAL A 375 -10.78 -6.07 1.77
C VAL A 375 -11.04 -4.66 2.26
N THR A 376 -12.17 -4.46 2.93
CA THR A 376 -12.54 -3.16 3.56
C THR A 376 -12.20 -3.19 5.06
N THR A 377 -13.01 -3.90 5.84
CA THR A 377 -12.82 -4.06 7.30
C THR A 377 -12.11 -5.35 7.68
N GLY A 378 -11.93 -6.26 6.73
CA GLY A 378 -11.37 -7.59 6.96
C GLY A 378 -12.34 -8.57 7.64
N ALA A 379 -13.57 -8.18 7.97
CA ALA A 379 -14.49 -8.99 8.78
C ALA A 379 -14.73 -10.39 8.17
N SER A 380 -15.02 -10.47 6.88
CA SER A 380 -15.29 -11.75 6.21
C SER A 380 -14.11 -12.72 6.29
N LEU A 381 -12.91 -12.25 5.96
CA LEU A 381 -11.69 -13.05 6.00
C LEU A 381 -11.29 -13.45 7.43
N ILE A 382 -11.41 -12.53 8.39
CA ILE A 382 -11.10 -12.84 9.81
C ILE A 382 -12.04 -13.91 10.36
N TYR A 383 -13.34 -13.78 10.12
CA TYR A 383 -14.29 -14.79 10.60
C TYR A 383 -14.19 -16.10 9.82
N ALA A 384 -13.83 -16.09 8.54
CA ALA A 384 -13.50 -17.29 7.79
C ALA A 384 -12.33 -18.05 8.45
N GLN A 385 -11.25 -17.34 8.83
CA GLN A 385 -10.14 -17.93 9.57
C GLN A 385 -10.58 -18.50 10.92
N LYS A 386 -11.38 -17.75 11.70
CA LYS A 386 -11.88 -18.20 13.00
C LYS A 386 -12.73 -19.48 12.85
N ARG A 387 -13.71 -19.47 11.93
CA ARG A 387 -14.62 -20.62 11.71
C ARG A 387 -13.90 -21.87 11.21
N LEU A 388 -12.92 -21.71 10.31
CA LEU A 388 -12.11 -22.84 9.86
C LEU A 388 -11.23 -23.40 10.99
N ALA A 389 -10.64 -22.54 11.83
CA ALA A 389 -9.87 -22.97 12.98
C ALA A 389 -10.73 -23.71 14.02
N GLU A 390 -11.95 -23.22 14.32
CA GLU A 390 -12.95 -23.86 15.18
C GLU A 390 -13.38 -25.24 14.63
N ALA A 391 -13.43 -25.40 13.30
CA ALA A 391 -13.76 -26.66 12.62
C ALA A 391 -12.57 -27.63 12.51
N GLY A 392 -11.38 -27.29 13.02
CA GLY A 392 -10.21 -28.17 13.02
C GLY A 392 -9.15 -27.89 11.96
N ALA A 393 -9.22 -26.73 11.27
CA ALA A 393 -8.26 -26.24 10.29
C ALA A 393 -7.49 -25.02 10.82
N PRO A 394 -6.42 -25.17 11.62
CA PRO A 394 -5.72 -24.05 12.26
C PRO A 394 -4.77 -23.28 11.32
N ASP A 395 -4.36 -23.87 10.19
CA ASP A 395 -3.39 -23.29 9.24
C ASP A 395 -4.14 -22.58 8.11
N VAL A 396 -4.61 -21.36 8.36
CA VAL A 396 -5.43 -20.58 7.43
C VAL A 396 -4.75 -19.28 7.06
N HIS A 397 -4.55 -19.08 5.76
CA HIS A 397 -4.01 -17.87 5.15
C HIS A 397 -5.13 -17.07 4.46
N LEU A 398 -4.99 -15.76 4.46
CA LEU A 398 -6.01 -14.83 3.96
C LEU A 398 -5.42 -13.99 2.81
N LEU A 399 -6.15 -13.90 1.70
CA LEU A 399 -5.78 -13.10 0.54
C LEU A 399 -6.95 -12.22 0.09
N GLY A 400 -6.72 -10.90 0.00
CA GLY A 400 -7.56 -9.98 -0.75
C GLY A 400 -6.94 -9.68 -2.11
N LEU A 401 -7.73 -9.63 -3.17
CA LEU A 401 -7.23 -9.17 -4.46
C LEU A 401 -6.92 -7.67 -4.42
N GLY A 402 -7.79 -6.88 -3.79
CA GLY A 402 -7.56 -5.47 -3.56
C GLY A 402 -7.86 -5.03 -2.12
N LYS A 403 -6.98 -4.20 -1.52
CA LYS A 403 -7.32 -3.47 -0.30
C LYS A 403 -8.09 -2.21 -0.67
N ASN A 404 -9.23 -1.96 -0.04
CA ASN A 404 -9.96 -0.72 -0.25
C ASN A 404 -9.17 0.49 0.26
N ILE A 405 -8.90 1.43 -0.63
CA ILE A 405 -8.41 2.77 -0.33
C ILE A 405 -9.61 3.71 -0.40
N GLY A 406 -10.12 4.07 0.78
CA GLY A 406 -11.29 4.94 0.95
C GLY A 406 -10.89 6.40 1.14
N ASP A 407 -11.68 7.13 1.95
CA ASP A 407 -11.35 8.50 2.31
C ASP A 407 -10.03 8.57 3.10
N LEU A 408 -9.11 9.41 2.61
CA LEU A 408 -7.79 9.57 3.23
C LEU A 408 -7.82 10.32 4.57
N TYR A 409 -8.90 11.03 4.86
CA TYR A 409 -8.99 11.97 5.99
C TYR A 409 -9.92 11.48 7.12
N THR A 410 -10.72 10.45 6.87
CA THR A 410 -11.46 9.76 7.93
C THR A 410 -10.54 8.71 8.57
N TYR A 411 -10.33 8.84 9.88
CA TYR A 411 -9.71 7.78 10.66
C TYR A 411 -10.72 6.63 10.80
N ALA A 412 -10.33 5.45 10.27
CA ALA A 412 -11.12 4.22 10.42
C ALA A 412 -10.98 3.65 11.83
#